data_c4b235a3640c96860e54e2f89d0e44d1
#
_entry.id   c4b235a3640c96860e54e2f89d0e44d1
#
_cell.length_a   1.000
_cell.length_b   1.000
_cell.length_c   1.000
_cell.angle_alpha   90.00
_cell.angle_beta   90.00
_cell.angle_gamma   90.00
#
_symmetry.space_group_name_H-M   'P 1'
#
loop_
_entity.id
_entity.type
_entity.pdbx_description
1 polymer ?
#
loop_
_entity_poly.entity_id
_entity_poly.type
_entity_poly.pdbx_seq_one_letter_code
_entity_poly.pdbx_strand_id
1 'polypeptide(L)'
;MLTALALTSCDSLKTFMARDLEDEDFVIGQLYVDEVVSETPVIATPVKAKPQRKKADGTDCNNALGLQCNDDDNEALYAAVNSWLGVPYKYGGTDRNGIDCSAFVGTIYRSVYGKNLHRTSNDMLQDVRLISKSQLREGDLLFFTNSKGKVSHVGIYLKDGLFAHASTSAGVCVSKVTDSYWSAHFYKGGRVK
;
A
#
# COMPACT_ATOMS: atom_id res chain seq x y z
N MET A 1 26.25 -5.83 24.38
CA MET A 1 25.77 -6.50 23.16
C MET A 1 24.53 -5.77 22.71
N LEU A 2 24.68 -4.86 21.73
CA LEU A 2 23.56 -4.13 21.13
C LEU A 2 23.08 -4.90 19.90
N THR A 3 21.85 -5.39 19.94
CA THR A 3 21.17 -5.88 18.75
C THR A 3 20.41 -4.71 18.11
N ALA A 4 20.97 -4.23 16.99
CA ALA A 4 20.30 -3.21 16.17
C ALA A 4 19.11 -3.84 15.44
N LEU A 5 17.89 -3.43 15.76
CA LEU A 5 16.71 -3.67 14.92
C LEU A 5 16.82 -2.76 13.68
N ALA A 6 17.05 -3.36 12.54
CA ALA A 6 17.00 -2.66 11.26
C ALA A 6 15.54 -2.41 10.89
N LEU A 7 15.07 -1.17 11.05
CA LEU A 7 13.86 -0.66 10.42
C LEU A 7 14.16 -0.52 8.92
N THR A 8 13.67 -1.44 8.11
CA THR A 8 13.73 -1.31 6.65
C THR A 8 12.67 -0.32 6.19
N SER A 9 13.02 0.96 6.20
CA SER A 9 12.27 1.99 5.48
C SER A 9 12.41 1.76 3.97
N CYS A 10 11.38 2.11 3.20
CA CYS A 10 11.40 2.08 1.73
C CYS A 10 12.60 2.80 1.09
N ASP A 11 13.33 3.62 1.83
CA ASP A 11 14.47 4.40 1.32
C ASP A 11 15.81 3.64 1.31
N SER A 12 15.95 2.51 2.02
CA SER A 12 17.22 1.78 2.11
C SER A 12 17.64 1.03 0.83
N LEU A 13 16.76 0.91 -0.16
CA LEU A 13 17.04 0.16 -1.41
C LEU A 13 17.48 1.04 -2.58
N LYS A 14 17.65 2.34 -2.40
CA LYS A 14 17.96 3.29 -3.51
C LYS A 14 19.40 3.28 -4.00
N THR A 15 20.31 2.54 -3.38
CA THR A 15 21.76 2.65 -3.69
C THR A 15 22.26 1.60 -4.70
N PHE A 16 21.43 0.71 -5.24
CA PHE A 16 21.99 -0.41 -6.00
C PHE A 16 21.50 -0.63 -7.44
N MET A 17 20.71 0.24 -8.05
CA MET A 17 20.40 0.05 -9.48
C MET A 17 20.26 1.37 -10.25
N ALA A 18 21.40 1.97 -10.58
CA ALA A 18 21.54 2.85 -11.73
C ALA A 18 22.61 2.24 -12.64
N ARG A 19 22.17 1.44 -13.59
CA ARG A 19 22.93 1.11 -14.81
C ARG A 19 21.95 0.83 -15.93
N ASP A 20 22.14 1.61 -16.95
CA ASP A 20 21.58 1.59 -18.28
C ASP A 20 21.53 0.19 -18.89
N LEU A 21 20.42 -0.14 -19.54
CA LEU A 21 20.39 -1.05 -20.67
C LEU A 21 19.43 -0.47 -21.70
N GLU A 22 20.05 0.02 -22.76
CA GLU A 22 19.44 0.37 -24.03
C GLU A 22 18.92 -0.89 -24.75
N ASP A 23 17.95 -0.64 -25.60
CA ASP A 23 17.31 -1.50 -26.58
C ASP A 23 18.13 -2.66 -27.14
N GLU A 24 17.47 -3.82 -27.30
CA GLU A 24 17.61 -4.65 -28.51
C GLU A 24 16.43 -5.62 -28.63
N ASP A 25 15.78 -5.57 -29.80
CA ASP A 25 14.81 -6.52 -30.34
C ASP A 25 15.36 -7.93 -30.45
N PHE A 26 14.61 -8.93 -30.00
CA PHE A 26 14.79 -10.27 -30.54
C PHE A 26 13.47 -11.04 -30.71
N VAL A 27 13.13 -11.26 -31.96
CA VAL A 27 11.99 -12.05 -32.43
C VAL A 27 12.46 -13.49 -32.65
N ILE A 28 11.52 -14.45 -32.68
CA ILE A 28 11.54 -15.87 -33.06
C ILE A 28 11.71 -16.82 -31.84
N GLY A 29 10.87 -17.79 -31.68
CA GLY A 29 10.19 -18.72 -32.56
C GLY A 29 9.29 -19.68 -31.83
N GLN A 30 8.33 -20.06 -32.54
CA GLN A 30 7.24 -21.00 -32.31
C GLN A 30 7.75 -22.46 -32.26
N LEU A 31 7.21 -23.25 -31.29
CA LEU A 31 6.98 -24.69 -31.40
C LEU A 31 6.15 -25.15 -30.18
N TYR A 32 4.90 -25.34 -30.33
CA TYR A 32 4.02 -26.48 -30.47
C TYR A 32 4.43 -27.72 -29.68
N VAL A 33 3.68 -28.06 -28.65
CA VAL A 33 3.19 -29.41 -28.36
C VAL A 33 1.96 -29.35 -27.45
N ASP A 34 0.86 -29.92 -27.94
CA ASP A 34 -0.34 -30.25 -27.18
C ASP A 34 -0.03 -31.29 -26.10
N GLU A 35 -0.51 -31.08 -24.90
CA GLU A 35 -0.90 -32.16 -24.02
C GLU A 35 -2.15 -31.73 -23.19
N VAL A 36 -3.24 -32.35 -23.57
CA VAL A 36 -4.54 -32.24 -22.89
C VAL A 36 -4.48 -33.07 -21.64
N VAL A 37 -4.42 -32.44 -20.48
CA VAL A 37 -4.76 -33.06 -19.18
C VAL A 37 -5.99 -32.38 -18.60
N SER A 38 -7.07 -33.11 -18.62
CA SER A 38 -8.31 -32.77 -17.98
C SER A 38 -8.15 -32.77 -16.46
N GLU A 39 -8.18 -31.61 -15.83
CA GLU A 39 -8.37 -31.54 -14.39
C GLU A 39 -9.62 -30.73 -14.06
N THR A 40 -10.52 -31.40 -13.34
CA THR A 40 -11.78 -30.92 -12.80
C THR A 40 -11.57 -29.69 -11.89
N PRO A 41 -12.50 -28.70 -11.89
CA PRO A 41 -12.39 -27.55 -11.00
C PRO A 41 -12.64 -27.99 -9.56
N VAL A 42 -11.60 -27.91 -8.74
CA VAL A 42 -11.74 -28.05 -7.29
C VAL A 42 -12.38 -26.77 -6.78
N ILE A 43 -13.68 -26.87 -6.46
CA ILE A 43 -14.42 -25.81 -5.79
C ILE A 43 -13.80 -25.62 -4.41
N ALA A 44 -12.97 -24.59 -4.24
CA ALA A 44 -12.49 -24.18 -2.94
C ALA A 44 -13.66 -23.60 -2.14
N THR A 45 -14.15 -24.36 -1.17
CA THR A 45 -15.12 -23.91 -0.19
C THR A 45 -14.57 -22.71 0.61
N PRO A 46 -15.37 -21.66 0.84
CA PRO A 46 -14.92 -20.55 1.67
C PRO A 46 -14.78 -21.00 3.12
N VAL A 47 -13.56 -21.07 3.61
CA VAL A 47 -13.28 -21.26 5.01
C VAL A 47 -13.80 -20.05 5.78
N LYS A 48 -14.93 -20.19 6.44
CA LYS A 48 -15.43 -19.22 7.42
C LYS A 48 -14.45 -19.20 8.59
N ALA A 49 -13.52 -18.25 8.57
CA ALA A 49 -12.75 -17.91 9.75
C ALA A 49 -13.70 -17.30 10.78
N LYS A 50 -13.96 -18.04 11.87
CA LYS A 50 -14.65 -17.51 13.06
C LYS A 50 -13.79 -16.39 13.64
N PRO A 51 -14.38 -15.24 14.05
CA PRO A 51 -13.65 -14.23 14.77
C PRO A 51 -13.22 -14.81 16.12
N GLN A 52 -11.95 -15.09 16.27
CA GLN A 52 -11.37 -15.41 17.57
C GLN A 52 -11.24 -14.12 18.37
N ARG A 53 -12.17 -13.93 19.28
CA ARG A 53 -12.11 -12.89 20.33
C ARG A 53 -10.93 -13.22 21.24
N LYS A 54 -9.74 -12.63 20.96
CA LYS A 54 -8.61 -12.68 21.89
C LYS A 54 -8.65 -11.48 22.81
N LYS A 55 -8.25 -11.73 24.05
CA LYS A 55 -8.28 -10.78 25.16
C LYS A 55 -7.34 -9.61 24.87
N ALA A 56 -7.79 -8.42 25.27
CA ALA A 56 -7.03 -7.18 25.27
C ALA A 56 -5.79 -7.31 26.18
N ASP A 57 -4.65 -7.58 25.58
CA ASP A 57 -3.33 -7.42 26.19
C ASP A 57 -2.36 -6.65 25.28
N GLY A 58 -2.82 -5.65 24.56
CA GLY A 58 -1.97 -4.68 23.86
C GLY A 58 -0.95 -5.23 22.84
N THR A 59 -1.01 -6.52 22.48
CA THR A 59 0.04 -7.20 21.71
C THR A 59 -0.33 -7.62 20.30
N ASP A 60 -1.56 -7.41 19.84
CA ASP A 60 -2.05 -7.96 18.58
C ASP A 60 -2.22 -6.98 17.41
N CYS A 61 -1.77 -5.74 17.53
CA CYS A 61 -1.56 -4.90 16.35
C CYS A 61 -0.26 -5.32 15.68
N ASN A 62 -0.37 -6.33 14.88
CA ASN A 62 0.65 -6.99 14.08
C ASN A 62 2.02 -6.31 13.99
N ASN A 63 2.99 -6.87 14.68
CA ASN A 63 4.40 -6.47 14.71
C ASN A 63 5.08 -6.29 13.34
N ALA A 64 4.44 -6.68 12.25
CA ALA A 64 4.99 -6.52 10.90
C ALA A 64 5.15 -5.05 10.49
N LEU A 65 4.34 -4.13 11.04
CA LEU A 65 4.48 -2.69 10.81
C LEU A 65 5.44 -2.02 11.79
N GLY A 66 5.89 -2.73 12.85
CA GLY A 66 6.70 -2.13 13.91
C GLY A 66 5.97 -1.01 14.68
N LEU A 67 4.65 -0.94 14.54
CA LEU A 67 3.81 0.05 15.20
C LEU A 67 3.23 -0.53 16.46
N GLN A 68 3.36 0.21 17.56
CA GLN A 68 2.59 -0.07 18.78
C GLN A 68 1.20 0.50 18.61
N CYS A 69 0.20 -0.36 18.59
CA CYS A 69 -1.19 0.09 18.58
C CYS A 69 -1.64 0.34 20.01
N ASN A 70 -2.40 1.42 20.19
CA ASN A 70 -3.06 1.77 21.44
C ASN A 70 -4.56 1.45 21.30
N ASP A 71 -5.28 1.42 22.42
CA ASP A 71 -6.73 1.12 22.43
C ASP A 71 -7.57 2.06 21.54
N ASP A 72 -7.05 3.26 21.24
CA ASP A 72 -7.68 4.25 20.36
C ASP A 72 -7.39 4.07 18.87
N ASP A 73 -6.48 3.17 18.50
CA ASP A 73 -6.11 2.94 17.11
C ASP A 73 -7.15 2.08 16.37
N ASN A 74 -7.34 2.34 15.08
CA ASN A 74 -8.24 1.55 14.25
C ASN A 74 -7.62 0.20 13.87
N GLU A 75 -7.77 -0.80 14.72
CA GLU A 75 -7.26 -2.17 14.48
C GLU A 75 -7.59 -2.70 13.08
N ALA A 76 -8.80 -2.44 12.58
CA ALA A 76 -9.23 -2.91 11.26
C ALA A 76 -8.38 -2.30 10.14
N LEU A 77 -8.01 -1.02 10.26
CA LEU A 77 -7.13 -0.35 9.32
C LEU A 77 -5.73 -0.99 9.31
N TYR A 78 -5.14 -1.17 10.48
CA TYR A 78 -3.79 -1.74 10.59
C TYR A 78 -3.75 -3.18 10.12
N ALA A 79 -4.75 -4.00 10.49
CA ALA A 79 -4.87 -5.38 10.02
C ALA A 79 -5.03 -5.45 8.49
N ALA A 80 -5.85 -4.57 7.91
CA ALA A 80 -6.03 -4.50 6.47
C ALA A 80 -4.73 -4.09 5.77
N VAL A 81 -4.07 -3.02 6.20
CA VAL A 81 -2.77 -2.58 5.66
C VAL A 81 -1.74 -3.69 5.75
N ASN A 82 -1.60 -4.29 6.93
CA ASN A 82 -0.63 -5.36 7.18
C ASN A 82 -0.83 -6.56 6.24
N SER A 83 -2.09 -6.91 5.94
CA SER A 83 -2.39 -8.00 5.02
C SER A 83 -1.90 -7.75 3.59
N TRP A 84 -1.60 -6.51 3.21
CA TRP A 84 -1.13 -6.11 1.88
C TRP A 84 0.36 -5.81 1.80
N LEU A 85 1.08 -5.76 2.93
CA LEU A 85 2.52 -5.45 2.93
C LEU A 85 3.29 -6.40 2.02
N GLY A 86 4.22 -5.83 1.25
CA GLY A 86 5.08 -6.58 0.32
C GLY A 86 4.42 -6.96 -1.01
N VAL A 87 3.12 -6.70 -1.21
CA VAL A 87 2.49 -6.91 -2.53
C VAL A 87 3.18 -6.02 -3.57
N PRO A 88 3.63 -6.56 -4.72
CA PRO A 88 4.37 -5.80 -5.71
C PRO A 88 3.57 -4.62 -6.28
N TYR A 89 4.28 -3.56 -6.66
CA TYR A 89 3.67 -2.49 -7.44
C TYR A 89 3.43 -2.93 -8.88
N LYS A 90 2.23 -2.62 -9.40
CA LYS A 90 1.92 -2.75 -10.82
C LYS A 90 1.01 -1.61 -11.23
N TYR A 91 1.43 -0.80 -12.20
CA TYR A 91 0.61 0.28 -12.73
C TYR A 91 -0.72 -0.27 -13.28
N GLY A 92 -1.84 0.28 -12.82
CA GLY A 92 -3.18 -0.20 -13.15
C GLY A 92 -3.58 -1.51 -12.47
N GLY A 93 -2.70 -2.13 -11.70
CA GLY A 93 -2.96 -3.37 -10.95
C GLY A 93 -3.97 -3.17 -9.82
N THR A 94 -4.70 -4.25 -9.48
CA THR A 94 -5.82 -4.20 -8.52
C THR A 94 -5.86 -5.41 -7.58
N ASP A 95 -4.88 -6.31 -7.64
CA ASP A 95 -4.87 -7.57 -6.92
C ASP A 95 -3.52 -7.88 -6.23
N ARG A 96 -3.39 -9.09 -5.68
CA ARG A 96 -2.19 -9.54 -4.96
C ARG A 96 -1.00 -9.84 -5.86
N ASN A 97 -1.19 -9.98 -7.17
CA ASN A 97 -0.11 -10.16 -8.15
C ASN A 97 0.52 -8.81 -8.54
N GLY A 98 -0.14 -7.71 -8.15
CA GLY A 98 0.36 -6.36 -8.32
C GLY A 98 -0.73 -5.33 -8.17
N ILE A 99 -0.43 -4.26 -7.42
CA ILE A 99 -1.40 -3.20 -7.10
C ILE A 99 -0.75 -1.83 -7.27
N ASP A 100 -1.52 -0.84 -7.78
CA ASP A 100 -1.09 0.55 -7.78
C ASP A 100 -1.53 1.30 -6.51
N CYS A 101 -1.04 2.52 -6.32
CA CYS A 101 -1.28 3.30 -5.11
C CYS A 101 -2.77 3.58 -4.87
N SER A 102 -3.52 3.95 -5.90
CA SER A 102 -4.94 4.27 -5.78
C SER A 102 -5.82 3.03 -5.62
N ALA A 103 -5.47 1.92 -6.28
CA ALA A 103 -6.16 0.65 -6.08
C ALA A 103 -5.94 0.11 -4.65
N PHE A 104 -4.71 0.22 -4.12
CA PHE A 104 -4.42 -0.14 -2.74
C PHE A 104 -5.29 0.65 -1.76
N VAL A 105 -5.27 1.99 -1.87
CA VAL A 105 -6.08 2.89 -1.02
C VAL A 105 -7.57 2.56 -1.15
N GLY A 106 -8.08 2.42 -2.37
CA GLY A 106 -9.49 2.08 -2.60
C GLY A 106 -9.89 0.73 -2.01
N THR A 107 -8.98 -0.27 -2.06
CA THR A 107 -9.21 -1.59 -1.46
C THR A 107 -9.29 -1.52 0.05
N ILE A 108 -8.35 -0.81 0.70
CA ILE A 108 -8.39 -0.62 2.15
C ILE A 108 -9.66 0.14 2.56
N TYR A 109 -10.01 1.22 1.86
CA TYR A 109 -11.18 2.02 2.20
C TYR A 109 -12.49 1.24 2.07
N ARG A 110 -12.60 0.40 1.04
CA ARG A 110 -13.77 -0.47 0.87
C ARG A 110 -13.88 -1.51 1.98
N SER A 111 -12.76 -2.13 2.37
CA SER A 111 -12.77 -3.20 3.37
C SER A 111 -12.97 -2.68 4.79
N VAL A 112 -12.39 -1.52 5.15
CA VAL A 112 -12.40 -1.00 6.51
C VAL A 112 -13.58 -0.07 6.76
N TYR A 113 -13.87 0.81 5.80
CA TYR A 113 -14.85 1.89 5.97
C TYR A 113 -16.13 1.70 5.12
N GLY A 114 -16.19 0.65 4.29
CA GLY A 114 -17.33 0.42 3.38
C GLY A 114 -17.48 1.49 2.30
N LYS A 115 -16.44 2.30 2.04
CA LYS A 115 -16.48 3.43 1.10
C LYS A 115 -15.78 3.10 -0.20
N ASN A 116 -16.41 3.45 -1.32
CA ASN A 116 -15.81 3.39 -2.65
C ASN A 116 -15.20 4.75 -3.00
N LEU A 117 -13.95 4.75 -3.41
CA LEU A 117 -13.22 5.93 -3.86
C LEU A 117 -13.04 5.89 -5.38
N HIS A 118 -12.80 7.03 -5.99
CA HIS A 118 -12.45 7.11 -7.41
C HIS A 118 -11.19 6.28 -7.71
N ARG A 119 -11.08 5.85 -8.98
CA ARG A 119 -10.02 4.91 -9.38
C ARG A 119 -8.61 5.50 -9.38
N THR A 120 -8.46 6.78 -9.69
CA THR A 120 -7.13 7.40 -9.80
C THR A 120 -6.83 8.31 -8.61
N SER A 121 -5.55 8.44 -8.25
CA SER A 121 -5.13 9.33 -7.17
C SER A 121 -5.56 10.78 -7.38
N ASN A 122 -5.62 11.26 -8.62
CA ASN A 122 -6.08 12.61 -8.92
C ASN A 122 -7.60 12.74 -8.73
N ASP A 123 -8.37 11.75 -9.14
CA ASP A 123 -9.83 11.81 -9.02
C ASP A 123 -10.30 11.61 -7.58
N MET A 124 -9.53 10.91 -6.74
CA MET A 124 -9.77 10.79 -5.31
C MET A 124 -9.79 12.14 -4.57
N LEU A 125 -9.25 13.21 -5.16
CA LEU A 125 -9.41 14.57 -4.61
C LEU A 125 -10.88 14.98 -4.52
N GLN A 126 -11.77 14.42 -5.35
CA GLN A 126 -13.21 14.69 -5.32
C GLN A 126 -13.90 14.00 -4.13
N ASP A 127 -13.32 12.90 -3.63
CA ASP A 127 -13.86 12.12 -2.51
C ASP A 127 -13.61 12.76 -1.15
N VAL A 128 -12.69 13.75 -1.08
CA VAL A 128 -12.18 14.27 0.17
C VAL A 128 -12.46 15.76 0.37
N ARG A 129 -12.46 16.15 1.63
CA ARG A 129 -12.22 17.52 2.06
C ARG A 129 -10.73 17.69 2.31
N LEU A 130 -10.08 18.61 1.60
CA LEU A 130 -8.65 18.87 1.78
C LEU A 130 -8.37 19.43 3.18
N ILE A 131 -7.27 18.98 3.77
CA ILE A 131 -6.80 19.38 5.10
C ILE A 131 -5.28 19.67 5.07
N SER A 132 -4.82 20.43 6.04
CA SER A 132 -3.39 20.70 6.22
C SER A 132 -2.68 19.51 6.86
N LYS A 133 -1.35 19.47 6.77
CA LYS A 133 -0.51 18.42 7.38
C LYS A 133 -0.71 18.34 8.90
N SER A 134 -0.95 19.48 9.59
CA SER A 134 -1.18 19.53 11.02
C SER A 134 -2.55 18.99 11.47
N GLN A 135 -3.47 18.81 10.54
CA GLN A 135 -4.82 18.29 10.80
C GLN A 135 -4.98 16.80 10.50
N LEU A 136 -3.89 16.17 10.08
CA LEU A 136 -3.89 14.74 9.73
C LEU A 136 -4.30 13.89 10.92
N ARG A 137 -5.16 12.93 10.64
CA ARG A 137 -5.61 11.88 11.57
C ARG A 137 -5.53 10.54 10.86
N GLU A 138 -5.47 9.50 11.62
CA GLU A 138 -5.51 8.13 11.13
C GLU A 138 -6.66 7.92 10.12
N GLY A 139 -6.38 7.23 9.04
CA GLY A 139 -7.29 7.00 7.93
C GLY A 139 -7.33 8.13 6.89
N ASP A 140 -6.84 9.34 7.16
CA ASP A 140 -6.81 10.40 6.15
C ASP A 140 -5.94 10.02 4.95
N LEU A 141 -6.32 10.46 3.76
CA LEU A 141 -5.53 10.28 2.55
C LEU A 141 -4.40 11.31 2.48
N LEU A 142 -3.25 10.89 1.98
CA LEU A 142 -2.13 11.76 1.66
C LEU A 142 -1.93 11.79 0.15
N PHE A 143 -1.91 12.99 -0.41
CA PHE A 143 -1.69 13.20 -1.84
C PHE A 143 -0.31 13.77 -2.08
N PHE A 144 0.35 13.25 -3.12
CA PHE A 144 1.69 13.69 -3.51
C PHE A 144 1.73 14.00 -5.01
N THR A 145 2.53 15.00 -5.35
CA THR A 145 2.70 15.45 -6.74
C THR A 145 3.94 14.84 -7.37
N ASN A 146 3.91 14.75 -8.69
CA ASN A 146 5.12 14.50 -9.50
C ASN A 146 5.91 15.81 -9.74
N SER A 147 7.02 15.71 -10.46
CA SER A 147 7.86 16.85 -10.82
C SER A 147 7.15 17.96 -11.64
N LYS A 148 6.00 17.65 -12.23
CA LYS A 148 5.17 18.63 -12.97
C LYS A 148 4.07 19.26 -12.09
N GLY A 149 4.09 19.00 -10.78
CA GLY A 149 3.08 19.52 -9.83
C GLY A 149 1.70 18.85 -9.91
N LYS A 150 1.54 17.78 -10.71
CA LYS A 150 0.28 17.05 -10.80
C LYS A 150 0.21 15.96 -9.73
N VAL A 151 -0.94 15.81 -9.05
CA VAL A 151 -1.18 14.69 -8.12
C VAL A 151 -1.10 13.38 -8.88
N SER A 152 -0.18 12.52 -8.45
CA SER A 152 0.14 11.26 -9.12
C SER A 152 0.32 10.10 -8.14
N HIS A 153 0.28 10.37 -6.84
CA HIS A 153 0.42 9.34 -5.83
C HIS A 153 -0.48 9.61 -4.63
N VAL A 154 -0.91 8.53 -3.96
CA VAL A 154 -1.78 8.57 -2.80
C VAL A 154 -1.38 7.49 -1.80
N GLY A 155 -1.55 7.78 -0.51
CA GLY A 155 -1.40 6.82 0.58
C GLY A 155 -2.41 7.07 1.68
N ILE A 156 -2.41 6.25 2.72
CA ILE A 156 -3.28 6.34 3.89
C ILE A 156 -2.42 6.69 5.10
N TYR A 157 -2.73 7.78 5.75
CA TYR A 157 -2.08 8.18 6.99
C TYR A 157 -2.43 7.20 8.12
N LEU A 158 -1.42 6.78 8.85
CA LEU A 158 -1.55 5.94 10.03
C LEU A 158 -1.43 6.83 11.26
N LYS A 159 -0.27 6.83 11.92
CA LYS A 159 0.05 7.70 13.06
C LYS A 159 1.52 8.12 13.03
N ASP A 160 1.89 9.08 13.85
CA ASP A 160 3.29 9.49 14.09
C ASP A 160 4.07 9.86 12.81
N GLY A 161 3.35 10.43 11.83
CA GLY A 161 3.93 10.78 10.53
C GLY A 161 4.10 9.60 9.58
N LEU A 162 3.61 8.41 9.92
CA LEU A 162 3.67 7.22 9.08
C LEU A 162 2.45 7.11 8.16
N PHE A 163 2.66 6.57 6.98
CA PHE A 163 1.58 6.30 6.01
C PHE A 163 1.85 5.05 5.18
N ALA A 164 0.79 4.33 4.86
CA ALA A 164 0.83 3.14 4.01
C ALA A 164 0.55 3.51 2.55
N HIS A 165 1.30 2.95 1.62
CA HIS A 165 1.11 3.16 0.18
C HIS A 165 1.70 2.02 -0.65
N ALA A 166 1.35 1.94 -1.95
CA ALA A 166 2.04 1.06 -2.89
C ALA A 166 3.15 1.87 -3.60
N SER A 167 4.39 1.60 -3.22
CA SER A 167 5.60 2.20 -3.79
C SER A 167 6.01 1.51 -5.09
N THR A 168 6.40 2.26 -6.11
CA THR A 168 6.90 1.72 -7.38
C THR A 168 8.17 0.89 -7.22
N SER A 169 8.98 1.15 -6.20
CA SER A 169 10.26 0.47 -5.94
C SER A 169 10.18 -0.65 -4.91
N ALA A 170 9.20 -0.62 -4.00
CA ALA A 170 9.15 -1.52 -2.85
C ALA A 170 7.80 -2.27 -2.69
N GLY A 171 6.84 -2.03 -3.60
CA GLY A 171 5.50 -2.55 -3.41
C GLY A 171 4.74 -1.87 -2.27
N VAL A 172 3.79 -2.56 -1.67
CA VAL A 172 3.04 -2.02 -0.53
C VAL A 172 3.93 -1.96 0.70
N CYS A 173 4.11 -0.76 1.23
CA CYS A 173 4.99 -0.49 2.36
C CYS A 173 4.51 0.71 3.20
N VAL A 174 5.21 0.97 4.31
CA VAL A 174 5.01 2.14 5.16
C VAL A 174 6.21 3.06 5.04
N SER A 175 5.96 4.36 4.89
CA SER A 175 6.97 5.42 4.82
C SER A 175 6.63 6.55 5.79
N LYS A 176 7.60 7.44 6.03
CA LYS A 176 7.40 8.66 6.83
C LYS A 176 7.11 9.85 5.93
N VAL A 177 6.10 10.65 6.27
CA VAL A 177 5.78 11.92 5.56
C VAL A 177 6.93 12.92 5.65
N THR A 178 7.83 12.74 6.64
CA THR A 178 9.00 13.59 6.85
C THR A 178 10.23 13.16 6.05
N ASP A 179 10.23 11.99 5.43
CA ASP A 179 11.32 11.56 4.55
C ASP A 179 11.48 12.57 3.42
N SER A 180 12.70 12.82 2.99
CA SER A 180 13.06 13.91 2.07
C SER A 180 12.21 13.91 0.80
N TYR A 181 12.05 12.74 0.17
CA TYR A 181 11.23 12.58 -1.02
C TYR A 181 9.76 12.92 -0.77
N TRP A 182 9.16 12.31 0.26
CA TRP A 182 7.74 12.50 0.56
C TRP A 182 7.42 13.90 1.03
N SER A 183 8.30 14.50 1.83
CA SER A 183 8.16 15.88 2.28
C SER A 183 8.21 16.88 1.13
N ALA A 184 9.09 16.66 0.15
CA ALA A 184 9.23 17.54 -1.02
C ALA A 184 8.03 17.44 -1.99
N HIS A 185 7.36 16.28 -2.04
CA HIS A 185 6.26 16.04 -2.97
C HIS A 185 4.86 16.11 -2.31
N PHE A 186 4.80 16.33 -1.00
CA PHE A 186 3.52 16.41 -0.30
C PHE A 186 2.65 17.55 -0.82
N TYR A 187 1.45 17.22 -1.26
CA TYR A 187 0.47 18.22 -1.73
C TYR A 187 -0.48 18.63 -0.61
N LYS A 188 -1.33 17.71 -0.16
CA LYS A 188 -2.36 17.94 0.88
C LYS A 188 -2.75 16.62 1.54
N GLY A 189 -3.29 16.73 2.76
CA GLY A 189 -4.12 15.69 3.32
C GLY A 189 -5.55 15.78 2.80
N GLY A 190 -6.29 14.68 2.88
CA GLY A 190 -7.69 14.62 2.50
C GLY A 190 -8.49 13.74 3.43
N ARG A 191 -9.53 14.30 4.06
CA ARG A 191 -10.49 13.53 4.85
C ARG A 191 -11.64 13.11 4.00
N VAL A 192 -11.88 11.80 3.88
CA VAL A 192 -12.97 11.25 3.07
C VAL A 192 -14.32 11.70 3.65
N LYS A 193 -15.21 12.12 2.73
CA LYS A 193 -16.56 12.66 3.05
C LYS A 193 -17.50 11.58 3.53
#